data_918fa5b7dd36e6ce9f8266150b3c7889
#
_entry.id   918fa5b7dd36e6ce9f8266150b3c7889
#
_cell.length_a   1.000
_cell.length_b   1.000
_cell.length_c   1.000
_cell.angle_alpha   90.00
_cell.angle_beta   90.00
_cell.angle_gamma   90.00
#
_symmetry.space_group_name_H-M   'P 1'
#
loop_
_entity.id
_entity.type
_entity.pdbx_description
1 polymer ?
#
loop_
_entity_poly.entity_id
_entity_poly.type
_entity_poly.pdbx_seq_one_letter_code
_entity_poly.pdbx_strand_id
1 'polypeptide(L)'
;LDPVFDSFSRTEALEAVAKDVGFEDPRILQSMYIFKQPKIGGEVSCHQDATFLYTEPLSVKGFWFALEDASQKNGCMWAIPGGHRNNLKSRFYRNKKGDGTEMEILDNSPWDMSKLVPLEVSAGTMVILHGLLPHMSYANRSNITRHAYTMHLIEGSADYPEWNWLQRSPEMPLRGF
;
A
#
# COMPACT_ATOMS: atom_id res chain seq x y z
N LEU A 1 -14.71 -13.06 7.47
CA LEU A 1 -13.52 -12.23 7.75
C LEU A 1 -12.91 -12.68 9.07
N ASP A 2 -11.59 -12.67 9.16
CA ASP A 2 -10.89 -13.06 10.38
C ASP A 2 -11.11 -12.01 11.47
N PRO A 3 -11.60 -12.38 12.69
CA PRO A 3 -11.99 -11.41 13.71
C PRO A 3 -10.79 -10.66 14.32
N VAL A 4 -9.59 -11.24 14.32
CA VAL A 4 -8.39 -10.58 14.84
C VAL A 4 -7.99 -9.42 13.93
N PHE A 5 -7.93 -9.67 12.62
CA PHE A 5 -7.61 -8.61 11.66
C PHE A 5 -8.72 -7.55 11.58
N ASP A 6 -9.99 -7.95 11.68
CA ASP A 6 -11.11 -7.00 11.67
C ASP A 6 -11.04 -6.07 12.88
N SER A 7 -10.84 -6.61 14.09
CA SER A 7 -10.77 -5.82 15.32
C SER A 7 -9.55 -4.89 15.35
N PHE A 8 -8.37 -5.37 14.92
CA PHE A 8 -7.18 -4.53 14.83
C PHE A 8 -7.36 -3.39 13.84
N SER A 9 -7.87 -3.70 12.65
CA SER A 9 -7.98 -2.74 11.54
C SER A 9 -8.99 -1.62 11.78
N ARG A 10 -9.87 -1.77 12.78
CA ARG A 10 -11.00 -0.87 13.05
C ARG A 10 -10.96 -0.25 14.43
N THR A 11 -9.75 -0.06 14.98
CA THR A 11 -9.60 0.61 16.26
C THR A 11 -9.83 2.11 16.15
N GLU A 12 -10.41 2.72 17.16
CA GLU A 12 -10.59 4.18 17.27
C GLU A 12 -9.27 4.95 17.08
N ALA A 13 -8.16 4.38 17.57
CA ALA A 13 -6.83 4.99 17.38
C ALA A 13 -6.43 5.07 15.90
N LEU A 14 -6.70 4.05 15.11
CA LEU A 14 -6.41 4.07 13.67
C LEU A 14 -7.38 4.98 12.91
N GLU A 15 -8.63 5.05 13.33
CA GLU A 15 -9.59 6.03 12.79
C GLU A 15 -9.11 7.47 13.02
N ALA A 16 -8.67 7.77 14.25
CA ALA A 16 -8.14 9.09 14.58
C ALA A 16 -6.94 9.46 13.70
N VAL A 17 -5.99 8.52 13.53
CA VAL A 17 -4.85 8.73 12.63
C VAL A 17 -5.31 8.93 11.18
N ALA A 18 -6.30 8.17 10.70
CA ALA A 18 -6.83 8.35 9.35
C ALA A 18 -7.39 9.78 9.16
N LYS A 19 -8.13 10.28 10.13
CA LYS A 19 -8.64 11.66 10.14
C LYS A 19 -7.51 12.71 10.19
N ASP A 20 -6.51 12.49 11.04
CA ASP A 20 -5.35 13.39 11.16
C ASP A 20 -4.53 13.49 9.86
N VAL A 21 -4.49 12.43 9.05
CA VAL A 21 -3.84 12.48 7.74
C VAL A 21 -4.78 12.92 6.60
N GLY A 22 -5.97 13.44 6.96
CA GLY A 22 -6.85 14.17 6.04
C GLY A 22 -7.95 13.36 5.38
N PHE A 23 -8.35 12.22 5.92
CA PHE A 23 -9.60 11.56 5.52
C PHE A 23 -10.80 12.15 6.24
N GLU A 24 -11.89 12.35 5.52
CA GLU A 24 -13.20 12.71 6.08
C GLU A 24 -14.05 11.44 6.32
N ASP A 25 -14.06 10.53 5.35
CA ASP A 25 -14.74 9.24 5.39
C ASP A 25 -13.77 8.11 4.99
N PRO A 26 -12.85 7.70 5.89
CA PRO A 26 -11.85 6.68 5.57
C PRO A 26 -12.50 5.31 5.36
N ARG A 27 -12.27 4.70 4.20
CA ARG A 27 -12.73 3.36 3.85
C ARG A 27 -11.55 2.42 3.67
N ILE A 28 -11.60 1.26 4.33
CA ILE A 28 -10.57 0.23 4.19
C ILE A 28 -10.86 -0.56 2.91
N LEU A 29 -9.99 -0.38 1.91
CA LEU A 29 -10.14 -1.02 0.61
C LEU A 29 -9.61 -2.45 0.61
N GLN A 30 -8.40 -2.65 1.13
CA GLN A 30 -7.78 -3.97 1.28
C GLN A 30 -6.82 -4.01 2.46
N SER A 31 -6.46 -5.21 2.87
CA SER A 31 -5.35 -5.44 3.78
C SER A 31 -4.52 -6.64 3.31
N MET A 32 -3.26 -6.68 3.69
CA MET A 32 -2.34 -7.75 3.34
C MET A 32 -1.46 -8.09 4.54
N TYR A 33 -1.26 -9.38 4.79
CA TYR A 33 -0.19 -9.86 5.64
C TYR A 33 1.00 -10.23 4.76
N ILE A 34 2.12 -9.57 4.94
CA ILE A 34 3.30 -9.69 4.08
C ILE A 34 4.35 -10.54 4.79
N PHE A 35 4.61 -11.72 4.22
CA PHE A 35 5.65 -12.63 4.67
C PHE A 35 6.92 -12.41 3.84
N LYS A 36 7.95 -11.87 4.46
CA LYS A 36 9.26 -11.77 3.81
C LYS A 36 10.21 -12.77 4.48
N GLN A 37 10.06 -14.03 4.09
CA GLN A 37 10.75 -15.16 4.70
C GLN A 37 12.27 -15.12 4.45
N PRO A 38 13.08 -15.71 5.36
CA PRO A 38 14.53 -15.81 5.17
C PRO A 38 14.88 -16.46 3.84
N LYS A 39 15.82 -15.88 3.13
CA LYS A 39 16.39 -16.38 1.86
C LYS A 39 15.46 -16.37 0.64
N ILE A 40 14.14 -16.47 0.83
CA ILE A 40 13.15 -16.59 -0.27
C ILE A 40 12.20 -15.40 -0.37
N GLY A 41 12.18 -14.50 0.63
CA GLY A 41 11.34 -13.29 0.59
C GLY A 41 11.72 -12.41 -0.60
N GLY A 42 10.87 -12.37 -1.62
CA GLY A 42 11.12 -11.70 -2.90
C GLY A 42 11.23 -10.17 -2.79
N GLU A 43 11.73 -9.57 -3.84
CA GLU A 43 11.72 -8.13 -4.03
C GLU A 43 10.29 -7.65 -4.32
N VAL A 44 9.95 -6.45 -3.84
CA VAL A 44 8.81 -5.67 -4.31
C VAL A 44 9.39 -4.50 -5.10
N SER A 45 9.15 -4.49 -6.41
CA SER A 45 9.67 -3.45 -7.31
C SER A 45 9.13 -2.06 -6.96
N CYS A 46 9.85 -1.01 -7.35
CA CYS A 46 9.45 0.37 -7.08
C CYS A 46 8.11 0.69 -7.76
N HIS A 47 7.15 1.16 -6.98
CA HIS A 47 5.78 1.44 -7.43
C HIS A 47 5.15 2.55 -6.59
N GLN A 48 3.98 2.98 -7.02
CA GLN A 48 3.04 3.84 -6.30
C GLN A 48 1.78 3.02 -6.02
N ASP A 49 1.24 3.06 -4.80
CA ASP A 49 0.01 2.32 -4.45
C ASP A 49 -1.19 2.74 -5.30
N ALA A 50 -1.26 4.03 -5.66
CA ALA A 50 -2.30 4.56 -6.54
C ALA A 50 -2.30 3.94 -7.95
N THR A 51 -1.22 3.28 -8.36
CA THR A 51 -1.19 2.48 -9.59
C THR A 51 -2.24 1.37 -9.55
N PHE A 52 -2.41 0.75 -8.38
CA PHE A 52 -3.27 -0.42 -8.19
C PHE A 52 -4.63 -0.06 -7.59
N LEU A 53 -4.69 1.05 -6.85
CA LEU A 53 -5.84 1.44 -6.02
C LEU A 53 -6.24 2.89 -6.35
N TYR A 54 -6.52 3.12 -7.64
CA TYR A 54 -6.83 4.45 -8.16
C TYR A 54 -8.18 4.95 -7.68
N THR A 55 -8.24 6.23 -7.30
CA THR A 55 -9.49 6.95 -7.02
C THR A 55 -9.46 8.32 -7.70
N GLU A 56 -10.64 8.92 -7.93
CA GLU A 56 -10.77 10.28 -8.45
C GLU A 56 -11.59 11.13 -7.45
N PRO A 57 -10.97 12.14 -6.81
CA PRO A 57 -9.54 12.45 -6.82
C PRO A 57 -8.69 11.36 -6.14
N LEU A 58 -7.37 11.37 -6.40
CA LEU A 58 -6.44 10.41 -5.77
C LEU A 58 -6.45 10.56 -4.25
N SER A 59 -6.80 9.50 -3.53
CA SER A 59 -6.96 9.53 -2.08
C SER A 59 -6.22 8.41 -1.32
N VAL A 60 -5.79 7.35 -2.00
CA VAL A 60 -5.22 6.17 -1.33
C VAL A 60 -4.02 6.50 -0.45
N LYS A 61 -4.02 5.94 0.77
CA LYS A 61 -2.88 5.94 1.69
C LYS A 61 -2.69 4.54 2.26
N GLY A 62 -1.44 4.09 2.33
CA GLY A 62 -1.06 2.83 2.92
C GLY A 62 -0.68 3.00 4.39
N PHE A 63 -1.24 2.19 5.28
CA PHE A 63 -0.84 2.05 6.68
C PHE A 63 -0.10 0.73 6.81
N TRP A 64 1.22 0.80 6.95
CA TRP A 64 2.10 -0.35 7.01
C TRP A 64 2.62 -0.54 8.44
N PHE A 65 2.40 -1.70 9.03
CA PHE A 65 2.75 -2.03 10.40
C PHE A 65 3.89 -3.04 10.41
N ALA A 66 5.00 -2.70 11.07
CA ALA A 66 6.08 -3.62 11.32
C ALA A 66 5.66 -4.61 12.42
N LEU A 67 5.48 -5.87 12.08
CA LEU A 67 5.22 -6.93 13.07
C LEU A 67 6.52 -7.49 13.65
N GLU A 68 7.63 -7.23 12.97
CA GLU A 68 9.00 -7.55 13.36
C GLU A 68 9.91 -6.38 12.99
N ASP A 69 11.09 -6.30 13.58
CA ASP A 69 12.08 -5.29 13.21
C ASP A 69 12.40 -5.38 11.73
N ALA A 70 12.31 -4.25 11.05
CA ALA A 70 12.62 -4.13 9.63
C ALA A 70 13.91 -3.35 9.44
N SER A 71 14.89 -3.97 8.81
CA SER A 71 16.19 -3.39 8.50
C SER A 71 16.59 -3.67 7.06
N GLN A 72 17.64 -3.02 6.59
CA GLN A 72 18.17 -3.28 5.26
C GLN A 72 18.58 -4.75 5.08
N LYS A 73 18.98 -5.43 6.16
CA LYS A 73 19.42 -6.84 6.12
C LYS A 73 18.28 -7.81 5.79
N ASN A 74 17.06 -7.55 6.33
CA ASN A 74 15.91 -8.45 6.15
C ASN A 74 14.84 -7.88 5.21
N GLY A 75 15.18 -6.84 4.44
CA GLY A 75 14.32 -6.31 3.39
C GLY A 75 13.29 -5.29 3.90
N CYS A 76 13.71 -4.29 4.66
CA CYS A 76 12.88 -3.14 5.00
C CYS A 76 12.37 -2.43 3.72
N MET A 77 11.38 -1.57 3.89
CA MET A 77 10.94 -0.70 2.81
C MET A 77 11.99 0.38 2.51
N TRP A 78 11.94 0.87 1.29
CA TRP A 78 12.68 2.03 0.80
C TRP A 78 11.69 2.96 0.11
N ALA A 79 11.89 4.25 0.23
CA ALA A 79 11.05 5.25 -0.42
C ALA A 79 11.89 6.38 -1.02
N ILE A 80 11.31 7.09 -2.00
CA ILE A 80 11.88 8.30 -2.57
C ILE A 80 11.23 9.50 -1.88
N PRO A 81 11.91 10.19 -0.94
CA PRO A 81 11.36 11.33 -0.23
C PRO A 81 10.88 12.43 -1.19
N GLY A 82 9.67 12.94 -0.94
CA GLY A 82 9.06 13.95 -1.81
C GLY A 82 8.49 13.43 -3.13
N GLY A 83 8.70 12.13 -3.45
CA GLY A 83 8.25 11.54 -4.71
C GLY A 83 6.72 11.53 -4.89
N HIS A 84 5.96 11.63 -3.80
CA HIS A 84 4.49 11.76 -3.84
C HIS A 84 3.99 13.07 -4.48
N ARG A 85 4.87 14.05 -4.71
CA ARG A 85 4.54 15.30 -5.41
C ARG A 85 4.59 15.15 -6.93
N ASN A 86 5.07 14.03 -7.42
CA ASN A 86 5.07 13.71 -8.85
C ASN A 86 3.74 13.05 -9.24
N ASN A 87 3.48 13.04 -10.55
CA ASN A 87 2.29 12.41 -11.10
C ASN A 87 2.33 10.88 -10.96
N LEU A 88 1.15 10.27 -11.11
CA LEU A 88 1.01 8.83 -11.24
C LEU A 88 1.70 8.35 -12.52
N LYS A 89 2.50 7.28 -12.42
CA LYS A 89 3.27 6.75 -13.56
C LYS A 89 2.56 5.64 -14.34
N SER A 90 1.67 4.93 -13.68
CA SER A 90 0.95 3.82 -14.34
C SER A 90 -0.36 3.52 -13.63
N ARG A 91 -1.26 2.83 -14.35
CA ARG A 91 -2.53 2.32 -13.83
C ARG A 91 -2.64 0.83 -14.12
N PHE A 92 -3.06 0.07 -13.11
CA PHE A 92 -3.34 -1.35 -13.23
C PHE A 92 -4.84 -1.59 -13.11
N TYR A 93 -5.46 -2.08 -14.17
CA TYR A 93 -6.91 -2.17 -14.26
C TYR A 93 -7.39 -3.44 -14.97
N ARG A 94 -8.67 -3.73 -14.87
CA ARG A 94 -9.32 -4.81 -15.62
C ARG A 94 -9.41 -4.42 -17.09
N ASN A 95 -9.09 -5.35 -17.98
CA ASN A 95 -9.28 -5.12 -19.40
C ASN A 95 -10.79 -5.01 -19.76
N LYS A 96 -11.06 -4.44 -20.92
CA LYS A 96 -12.46 -4.23 -21.39
C LYS A 96 -13.26 -5.53 -21.54
N LYS A 97 -12.60 -6.68 -21.69
CA LYS A 97 -13.25 -7.98 -21.79
C LYS A 97 -13.62 -8.56 -20.42
N GLY A 98 -13.02 -8.06 -19.34
CA GLY A 98 -13.23 -8.54 -17.97
C GLY A 98 -12.57 -9.88 -17.66
N ASP A 99 -11.73 -10.40 -18.55
CA ASP A 99 -11.05 -11.70 -18.44
C ASP A 99 -9.58 -11.60 -18.00
N GLY A 100 -9.08 -10.39 -17.78
CA GLY A 100 -7.71 -10.15 -17.35
C GLY A 100 -7.46 -8.72 -16.89
N THR A 101 -6.20 -8.41 -16.67
CA THR A 101 -5.73 -7.09 -16.26
C THR A 101 -4.71 -6.54 -17.22
N GLU A 102 -4.61 -5.22 -17.28
CA GLU A 102 -3.68 -4.47 -18.13
C GLU A 102 -2.95 -3.42 -17.29
N MET A 103 -1.74 -3.06 -17.75
CA MET A 103 -0.97 -1.95 -17.18
C MET A 103 -0.89 -0.83 -18.22
N GLU A 104 -1.52 0.29 -17.94
CA GLU A 104 -1.33 1.51 -18.72
C GLU A 104 -0.13 2.28 -18.19
N ILE A 105 0.80 2.64 -19.07
CA ILE A 105 1.96 3.47 -18.71
C ILE A 105 1.65 4.92 -19.05
N LEU A 106 1.59 5.76 -18.03
CA LEU A 106 1.35 7.21 -18.17
C LEU A 106 2.68 7.99 -18.29
N ASP A 107 3.72 7.49 -17.61
CA ASP A 107 5.07 8.05 -17.65
C ASP A 107 6.09 6.89 -17.55
N ASN A 108 6.84 6.66 -18.63
CA ASN A 108 7.85 5.60 -18.71
C ASN A 108 9.25 6.05 -18.28
N SER A 109 9.41 7.28 -17.76
CA SER A 109 10.69 7.72 -17.22
C SER A 109 11.12 6.83 -16.04
N PRO A 110 12.40 6.46 -15.92
CA PRO A 110 12.85 5.62 -14.82
C PRO A 110 12.71 6.33 -13.46
N TRP A 111 12.52 5.54 -12.40
CA TRP A 111 12.64 6.06 -11.05
C TRP A 111 14.08 6.49 -10.78
N ASP A 112 14.27 7.63 -10.12
CA ASP A 112 15.60 8.04 -9.65
C ASP A 112 15.97 7.25 -8.39
N MET A 113 16.51 6.05 -8.60
CA MET A 113 16.86 5.12 -7.54
C MET A 113 17.95 5.65 -6.60
N SER A 114 18.72 6.69 -7.02
CA SER A 114 19.74 7.32 -6.18
C SER A 114 19.15 8.09 -5.00
N LYS A 115 17.86 8.41 -5.06
CA LYS A 115 17.12 9.12 -4.01
C LYS A 115 16.43 8.20 -2.99
N LEU A 116 16.53 6.89 -3.16
CA LEU A 116 15.95 5.94 -2.22
C LEU A 116 16.60 6.06 -0.84
N VAL A 117 15.76 6.13 0.18
CA VAL A 117 16.19 6.04 1.57
C VAL A 117 15.56 4.83 2.24
N PRO A 118 16.29 4.10 3.11
CA PRO A 118 15.74 2.96 3.82
C PRO A 118 14.78 3.43 4.94
N LEU A 119 13.69 2.74 5.11
CA LEU A 119 12.74 2.88 6.21
C LEU A 119 12.97 1.74 7.21
N GLU A 120 14.07 1.85 7.98
CA GLU A 120 14.37 0.90 9.04
C GLU A 120 13.54 1.27 10.27
N VAL A 121 12.80 0.33 10.81
CA VAL A 121 11.88 0.56 11.92
C VAL A 121 11.81 -0.68 12.85
N SER A 122 11.52 -0.43 14.13
CA SER A 122 11.28 -1.49 15.10
C SER A 122 9.87 -2.06 14.98
N ALA A 123 9.69 -3.28 15.44
CA ALA A 123 8.36 -3.91 15.61
C ALA A 123 7.40 -2.97 16.36
N GLY A 124 6.14 -2.94 15.95
CA GLY A 124 5.11 -2.06 16.48
C GLY A 124 5.06 -0.66 15.84
N THR A 125 6.01 -0.31 14.98
CA THR A 125 5.98 0.97 14.24
C THR A 125 4.97 0.90 13.11
N MET A 126 4.16 1.96 12.98
CA MET A 126 3.34 2.22 11.80
C MET A 126 4.04 3.22 10.88
N VAL A 127 4.12 2.90 9.60
CA VAL A 127 4.58 3.80 8.53
C VAL A 127 3.40 4.14 7.64
N ILE A 128 3.16 5.44 7.43
CA ILE A 128 2.07 5.92 6.56
C ILE A 128 2.67 6.30 5.21
N LEU A 129 2.13 5.72 4.14
CA LEU A 129 2.56 5.93 2.77
C LEU A 129 1.48 6.67 1.99
N HIS A 130 1.85 7.80 1.39
CA HIS A 130 0.98 8.47 0.42
C HIS A 130 0.87 7.62 -0.84
N GLY A 131 -0.32 7.49 -1.44
CA GLY A 131 -0.54 6.63 -2.61
C GLY A 131 0.34 6.92 -3.82
N LEU A 132 0.84 8.15 -3.96
CA LEU A 132 1.79 8.54 -5.00
C LEU A 132 3.26 8.42 -4.57
N LEU A 133 3.56 7.99 -3.33
CA LEU A 133 4.95 7.86 -2.88
C LEU A 133 5.60 6.63 -3.52
N PRO A 134 6.67 6.82 -4.34
CA PRO A 134 7.40 5.69 -4.88
C PRO A 134 8.12 4.96 -3.74
N HIS A 135 7.86 3.67 -3.63
CA HIS A 135 8.47 2.83 -2.61
C HIS A 135 8.70 1.41 -3.11
N MET A 136 9.59 0.70 -2.44
CA MET A 136 9.99 -0.66 -2.79
C MET A 136 10.52 -1.42 -1.58
N SER A 137 10.85 -2.68 -1.73
CA SER A 137 11.68 -3.41 -0.77
C SER A 137 12.53 -4.46 -1.46
N TYR A 138 13.81 -4.55 -1.10
CA TYR A 138 14.69 -5.58 -1.63
C TYR A 138 14.33 -6.98 -1.10
N ALA A 139 14.84 -8.00 -1.77
CA ALA A 139 14.70 -9.38 -1.34
C ALA A 139 15.32 -9.60 0.06
N ASN A 140 14.68 -10.41 0.88
CA ASN A 140 15.25 -10.84 2.15
C ASN A 140 16.24 -11.99 1.93
N ARG A 141 17.51 -11.68 1.97
CA ARG A 141 18.61 -12.64 1.85
C ARG A 141 19.23 -13.05 3.20
N SER A 142 18.69 -12.51 4.30
CA SER A 142 19.12 -12.79 5.68
C SER A 142 18.59 -14.13 6.19
N ASN A 143 18.90 -14.43 7.46
CA ASN A 143 18.34 -15.56 8.20
C ASN A 143 17.17 -15.15 9.11
N ILE A 144 16.71 -13.89 9.02
CA ILE A 144 15.69 -13.30 9.89
C ILE A 144 14.47 -12.99 9.05
N THR A 145 13.28 -13.31 9.54
CA THR A 145 12.00 -12.93 8.92
C THR A 145 11.77 -11.41 8.95
N ARG A 146 10.89 -10.94 8.10
CA ARG A 146 10.35 -9.59 8.17
C ARG A 146 8.85 -9.64 7.82
N HIS A 147 8.05 -9.79 8.84
CA HIS A 147 6.60 -9.79 8.69
C HIS A 147 6.04 -8.37 8.85
N ALA A 148 5.03 -8.08 8.09
CA ALA A 148 4.30 -6.82 8.17
C ALA A 148 2.82 -7.05 7.89
N TYR A 149 2.00 -6.18 8.46
CA TYR A 149 0.59 -6.04 8.08
C TYR A 149 0.40 -4.70 7.41
N THR A 150 -0.40 -4.62 6.36
CA THR A 150 -0.71 -3.35 5.71
C THR A 150 -2.19 -3.23 5.42
N MET A 151 -2.68 -2.00 5.50
CA MET A 151 -4.03 -1.62 5.08
C MET A 151 -3.91 -0.48 4.08
N HIS A 152 -4.79 -0.48 3.08
CA HIS A 152 -4.94 0.65 2.18
C HIS A 152 -6.31 1.28 2.39
N LEU A 153 -6.29 2.57 2.68
CA LEU A 153 -7.47 3.39 2.89
C LEU A 153 -7.68 4.30 1.69
N ILE A 154 -8.94 4.53 1.37
CA ILE A 154 -9.38 5.52 0.39
C ILE A 154 -10.42 6.43 1.02
N GLU A 155 -10.62 7.62 0.44
CA GLU A 155 -11.71 8.52 0.81
C GLU A 155 -13.03 7.98 0.28
N GLY A 156 -14.04 7.87 1.15
CA GLY A 156 -15.35 7.30 0.79
C GLY A 156 -16.14 8.14 -0.18
N SER A 157 -15.89 9.46 -0.24
CA SER A 157 -16.48 10.39 -1.20
C SER A 157 -15.78 10.40 -2.56
N ALA A 158 -14.58 9.81 -2.69
CA ALA A 158 -13.88 9.71 -3.95
C ALA A 158 -14.50 8.62 -4.84
N ASP A 159 -14.52 8.88 -6.15
CA ASP A 159 -14.94 7.85 -7.11
C ASP A 159 -13.91 6.71 -7.15
N TYR A 160 -14.37 5.48 -6.97
CA TYR A 160 -13.59 4.26 -7.12
C TYR A 160 -14.00 3.55 -8.41
N PRO A 161 -13.26 3.72 -9.52
CA PRO A 161 -13.70 3.26 -10.83
C PRO A 161 -13.99 1.76 -10.93
N GLU A 162 -15.03 1.39 -11.64
CA GLU A 162 -15.42 -0.02 -11.89
C GLU A 162 -14.36 -0.81 -12.66
N TRP A 163 -13.49 -0.14 -13.39
CA TRP A 163 -12.39 -0.76 -14.12
C TRP A 163 -11.15 -1.05 -13.26
N ASN A 164 -11.09 -0.58 -12.00
CA ASN A 164 -10.03 -0.99 -11.08
C ASN A 164 -9.96 -2.52 -10.97
N TRP A 165 -8.74 -3.06 -10.90
CA TRP A 165 -8.54 -4.51 -10.85
C TRP A 165 -9.19 -5.13 -9.61
N LEU A 166 -9.12 -4.48 -8.46
CA LEU A 166 -9.73 -4.92 -7.21
C LEU A 166 -11.14 -4.35 -7.13
N GLN A 167 -12.13 -5.23 -7.13
CA GLN A 167 -13.53 -4.87 -6.98
C GLN A 167 -14.12 -5.53 -5.73
N ARG A 168 -15.12 -4.90 -5.16
CA ARG A 168 -15.92 -5.44 -4.05
C ARG A 168 -17.27 -5.90 -4.56
N SER A 169 -17.74 -7.04 -4.06
CA SER A 169 -19.09 -7.47 -4.32
C SER A 169 -20.10 -6.71 -3.43
N PRO A 170 -21.37 -6.64 -3.83
CA PRO A 170 -22.41 -6.01 -3.00
C PRO A 170 -22.53 -6.61 -1.60
N GLU A 171 -22.21 -7.90 -1.44
CA GLU A 171 -22.26 -8.61 -0.15
C GLU A 171 -21.05 -8.25 0.76
N MET A 172 -20.02 -7.65 0.20
CA MET A 172 -18.81 -7.24 0.93
C MET A 172 -18.42 -5.80 0.57
N PRO A 173 -19.26 -4.81 0.85
CA PRO A 173 -19.00 -3.41 0.52
C PRO A 173 -17.77 -2.89 1.29
N LEU A 174 -17.25 -1.77 0.83
CA LEU A 174 -16.23 -1.03 1.59
C LEU A 174 -16.80 -0.61 2.95
N ARG A 175 -15.99 -0.81 3.98
CA ARG A 175 -16.35 -0.45 5.35
C ARG A 175 -15.30 0.52 5.92
N GLY A 176 -15.77 1.49 6.70
CA GLY A 176 -14.93 2.37 7.50
C GLY A 176 -14.44 1.71 8.80
N PHE A 177 -14.11 2.52 9.78
CA PHE A 177 -13.74 2.11 11.13
C PHE A 177 -14.95 1.86 11.98
#